data_7057415f2e226f4bbd779f55c35650ca
#
_entry.id   7057415f2e226f4bbd779f55c35650ca
#
_cell.length_a   1.000
_cell.length_b   1.000
_cell.length_c   1.000
_cell.angle_alpha   90.00
_cell.angle_beta   90.00
_cell.angle_gamma   90.00
#
_symmetry.space_group_name_H-M   'P 1'
#
loop_
_entity.id
_entity.type
_entity.pdbx_description
1 polymer ?
#
loop_
_entity_poly.entity_id
_entity_poly.type
_entity_poly.pdbx_seq_one_letter_code
_entity_poly.pdbx_strand_id
1 'polypeptide(L)'
;MRSQVISDGFRLFERGKSLLVFVLIATGVGLSGCEKPAQPPAASAPPVTVANPTKRTVTDWDEFTGRFDAIEQVQVRARVTGFVMSVDFKDGAIVKAGDLLYVIDPRQYEAAAEQARGQLADAKAKVDLAERELTRAETLVKTSAVSESVVDQRRQTLSAAQAATMQADGALKRALLDVEFTRVMAPIDGRVSRHLVTMGNLVQGSESGATLLTSIVSLDPIHVYFDMDESIYIKNSRLWFEGKRPSSRDTPNPTVATP
;
A
#
# COMPACT_ATOMS: atom_id res chain seq x y z
N MET A 1 54.92 -1.74 -14.85
CA MET A 1 56.01 -2.39 -15.60
C MET A 1 55.93 -1.79 -16.99
N ARG A 2 56.80 -0.89 -17.23
CA ARG A 2 57.99 -0.89 -18.09
C ARG A 2 57.53 -0.91 -19.55
N SER A 3 57.71 0.08 -20.29
CA SER A 3 58.85 0.91 -20.69
C SER A 3 59.05 0.75 -22.18
N GLN A 4 59.06 1.82 -22.78
CA GLN A 4 60.18 2.58 -23.36
C GLN A 4 60.30 2.30 -24.87
N VAL A 5 60.29 3.30 -25.72
CA VAL A 5 61.18 4.43 -25.92
C VAL A 5 62.17 4.18 -27.08
N ILE A 6 62.31 5.23 -27.83
CA ILE A 6 63.54 5.68 -28.48
C ILE A 6 63.59 5.41 -29.99
N SER A 7 63.50 6.38 -30.83
CA SER A 7 64.34 7.58 -31.05
C SER A 7 65.36 7.37 -32.14
N ASP A 8 65.47 8.42 -32.86
CA ASP A 8 66.68 8.97 -33.52
C ASP A 8 67.20 8.30 -34.79
N GLY A 9 67.59 9.00 -35.69
CA GLY A 9 68.26 10.28 -35.91
C GLY A 9 68.82 10.28 -37.32
N PHE A 10 68.74 11.36 -37.95
CA PHE A 10 69.78 12.33 -38.11
C PHE A 10 71.00 11.89 -38.95
N ARG A 11 71.26 12.64 -39.90
CA ARG A 11 72.51 13.06 -40.58
C ARG A 11 72.44 12.86 -42.07
N LEU A 12 72.32 13.91 -42.82
CA LEU A 12 73.35 14.94 -43.15
C LEU A 12 74.54 14.41 -43.95
N PHE A 13 74.77 15.23 -44.90
CA PHE A 13 76.08 15.51 -45.55
C PHE A 13 76.33 14.82 -46.85
N GLU A 14 76.37 15.60 -47.76
CA GLU A 14 77.29 16.57 -48.36
C GLU A 14 77.97 16.09 -49.69
N ARG A 15 78.00 17.01 -50.54
CA ARG A 15 79.10 17.27 -51.53
C ARG A 15 79.24 16.29 -52.70
N GLY A 16 79.34 16.74 -53.83
CA GLY A 16 79.74 17.95 -54.47
C GLY A 16 80.02 17.74 -55.93
N LYS A 17 79.84 18.77 -56.58
CA LYS A 17 80.62 19.23 -57.72
C LYS A 17 81.13 18.27 -58.77
N SER A 18 80.72 18.46 -59.97
CA SER A 18 81.57 18.79 -61.11
C SER A 18 80.79 18.62 -62.41
N LEU A 19 80.44 19.64 -62.97
CA LEU A 19 81.13 20.39 -64.05
C LEU A 19 81.02 19.79 -65.45
N LEU A 20 80.24 20.48 -66.22
CA LEU A 20 80.61 20.98 -67.53
C LEU A 20 80.57 20.05 -68.75
N VAL A 21 79.89 20.60 -69.70
CA VAL A 21 80.27 20.65 -71.11
C VAL A 21 79.70 19.61 -72.06
N PHE A 22 78.85 20.04 -72.85
CA PHE A 22 78.80 20.09 -74.31
C PHE A 22 77.35 20.24 -74.74
N VAL A 23 76.93 21.38 -75.12
CA VAL A 23 76.89 22.25 -76.26
C VAL A 23 76.63 21.54 -77.57
N LEU A 24 75.52 21.97 -78.11
CA LEU A 24 75.12 22.15 -79.51
C LEU A 24 74.84 20.89 -80.34
N ILE A 25 73.82 21.03 -80.95
CA ILE A 25 73.42 20.89 -82.40
C ILE A 25 72.01 20.31 -82.43
N ALA A 26 71.11 20.91 -82.86
CA ALA A 26 70.62 21.55 -84.01
C ALA A 26 69.14 21.25 -84.17
N THR A 27 68.40 22.29 -84.23
CA THR A 27 67.26 22.51 -85.12
C THR A 27 66.63 21.29 -85.79
N GLY A 28 65.39 20.98 -85.44
CA GLY A 28 64.51 20.10 -86.19
C GLY A 28 63.06 20.35 -85.83
N VAL A 29 62.45 21.08 -86.65
CA VAL A 29 61.07 21.41 -86.87
C VAL A 29 60.16 20.19 -86.52
N GLY A 30 59.14 20.38 -85.68
CA GLY A 30 58.05 19.48 -85.50
C GLY A 30 56.94 20.09 -84.66
N LEU A 31 56.12 20.96 -85.26
CA LEU A 31 54.82 21.30 -84.71
C LEU A 31 54.00 19.98 -84.62
N SER A 32 53.96 19.41 -83.49
CA SER A 32 52.97 18.43 -83.14
C SER A 32 52.10 18.98 -82.03
N GLY A 33 50.88 19.30 -82.35
CA GLY A 33 49.91 19.86 -81.41
C GLY A 33 49.77 18.98 -80.17
N CYS A 34 49.93 19.59 -79.03
CA CYS A 34 49.46 19.02 -77.74
C CYS A 34 47.95 19.00 -77.81
N GLU A 35 47.40 17.86 -78.26
CA GLU A 35 46.01 17.51 -78.03
C GLU A 35 45.89 17.21 -76.55
N LYS A 36 45.27 18.08 -75.84
CA LYS A 36 44.93 17.94 -74.42
C LYS A 36 44.07 16.71 -74.35
N PRO A 37 44.47 15.66 -73.60
CA PRO A 37 43.60 14.48 -73.49
C PRO A 37 42.24 14.94 -72.95
N ALA A 38 41.21 14.64 -73.74
CA ALA A 38 39.84 14.89 -73.34
C ALA A 38 39.59 14.17 -71.99
N GLN A 39 39.38 14.95 -70.97
CA GLN A 39 38.92 14.38 -69.68
C GLN A 39 37.65 13.58 -69.97
N PRO A 40 37.59 12.31 -69.60
CA PRO A 40 36.32 11.59 -69.70
C PRO A 40 35.24 12.36 -68.97
N PRO A 41 34.05 12.44 -69.54
CA PRO A 41 32.97 13.20 -68.92
C PRO A 41 32.83 12.68 -67.50
N ALA A 42 32.90 13.57 -66.50
CA ALA A 42 32.69 13.18 -65.11
C ALA A 42 31.37 12.42 -65.04
N ALA A 43 31.46 11.15 -64.60
CA ALA A 43 30.26 10.32 -64.43
C ALA A 43 29.26 11.15 -63.60
N SER A 44 28.13 11.46 -64.18
CA SER A 44 27.07 12.15 -63.46
C SER A 44 26.72 11.33 -62.24
N ALA A 45 26.82 11.95 -61.07
CA ALA A 45 26.44 11.30 -59.83
C ALA A 45 25.03 10.73 -59.99
N PRO A 46 24.80 9.48 -59.55
CA PRO A 46 23.48 8.88 -59.65
C PRO A 46 22.43 9.75 -58.94
N PRO A 47 21.26 9.91 -59.51
CA PRO A 47 20.21 10.70 -58.88
C PRO A 47 19.81 10.02 -57.58
N VAL A 48 19.92 10.76 -56.48
CA VAL A 48 19.45 10.30 -55.15
C VAL A 48 18.13 10.98 -54.81
N THR A 49 17.18 10.18 -54.42
CA THR A 49 15.90 10.68 -53.95
C THR A 49 16.07 11.11 -52.50
N VAL A 50 15.87 12.39 -52.21
CA VAL A 50 15.88 12.94 -50.87
C VAL A 50 14.45 13.21 -50.42
N ALA A 51 14.12 12.82 -49.21
CA ALA A 51 12.85 13.14 -48.58
C ALA A 51 13.10 14.04 -47.37
N ASN A 52 12.18 14.97 -47.12
CA ASN A 52 12.23 15.75 -45.90
C ASN A 52 12.06 14.86 -44.69
N PRO A 53 12.80 15.09 -43.59
CA PRO A 53 12.63 14.31 -42.36
C PRO A 53 11.22 14.51 -41.79
N THR A 54 10.56 13.44 -41.50
CA THR A 54 9.25 13.45 -40.83
C THR A 54 9.45 13.88 -39.38
N LYS A 55 8.86 15.00 -38.97
CA LYS A 55 8.82 15.42 -37.56
C LYS A 55 7.65 14.73 -36.88
N ARG A 56 7.92 13.93 -35.87
CA ARG A 56 6.94 13.30 -35.03
C ARG A 56 7.20 13.67 -33.57
N THR A 57 6.16 14.08 -32.86
CA THR A 57 6.26 14.24 -31.39
C THR A 57 6.32 12.84 -30.79
N VAL A 58 7.39 12.55 -30.07
CA VAL A 58 7.57 11.29 -29.36
C VAL A 58 7.47 11.59 -27.87
N THR A 59 6.61 10.83 -27.19
CA THR A 59 6.57 10.82 -25.73
C THR A 59 7.58 9.81 -25.23
N ASP A 60 8.53 10.27 -24.43
CA ASP A 60 9.53 9.42 -23.80
C ASP A 60 8.92 8.76 -22.56
N TRP A 61 8.90 7.44 -22.51
CA TRP A 61 8.36 6.63 -21.42
C TRP A 61 9.50 5.91 -20.73
N ASP A 62 9.52 6.01 -19.40
CA ASP A 62 10.42 5.21 -18.58
C ASP A 62 9.60 4.05 -18.00
N GLU A 63 10.05 2.81 -18.19
CA GLU A 63 9.39 1.60 -17.68
C GLU A 63 10.08 1.13 -16.41
N PHE A 64 9.27 0.83 -15.38
CA PHE A 64 9.77 0.36 -14.09
C PHE A 64 9.02 -0.90 -13.69
N THR A 65 9.74 -1.84 -13.11
CA THR A 65 9.15 -2.99 -12.44
C THR A 65 8.85 -2.61 -10.99
N GLY A 66 7.61 -2.80 -10.56
CA GLY A 66 7.17 -2.45 -9.22
C GLY A 66 6.24 -3.51 -8.63
N ARG A 67 5.86 -3.28 -7.38
CA ARG A 67 4.86 -4.09 -6.67
C ARG A 67 3.73 -3.22 -6.17
N PHE A 68 2.54 -3.78 -6.19
CA PHE A 68 1.39 -3.21 -5.51
C PHE A 68 1.45 -3.57 -4.03
N ASP A 69 1.11 -2.61 -3.17
CA ASP A 69 1.02 -2.79 -1.74
C ASP A 69 -0.26 -2.16 -1.22
N ALA A 70 -0.99 -2.89 -0.39
CA ALA A 70 -2.24 -2.38 0.16
C ALA A 70 -1.96 -1.29 1.19
N ILE A 71 -2.78 -0.24 1.21
CA ILE A 71 -2.69 0.82 2.22
C ILE A 71 -3.05 0.28 3.59
N GLU A 72 -4.09 -0.57 3.65
CA GLU A 72 -4.56 -1.19 4.88
C GLU A 72 -4.51 -2.70 4.75
N GLN A 73 -3.91 -3.32 5.76
CA GLN A 73 -3.90 -4.78 5.92
C GLN A 73 -4.33 -5.13 7.33
N VAL A 74 -5.42 -5.85 7.46
CA VAL A 74 -5.98 -6.25 8.75
C VAL A 74 -5.96 -7.77 8.87
N GLN A 75 -5.41 -8.25 9.98
CA GLN A 75 -5.48 -9.65 10.38
C GLN A 75 -6.77 -9.88 11.17
N VAL A 76 -7.67 -10.67 10.63
CA VAL A 76 -8.91 -11.07 11.31
C VAL A 76 -8.60 -12.23 12.24
N ARG A 77 -8.75 -12.00 13.54
CA ARG A 77 -8.48 -12.97 14.61
C ARG A 77 -9.74 -13.24 15.41
N ALA A 78 -9.85 -14.45 15.93
CA ALA A 78 -10.92 -14.80 16.85
C ALA A 78 -10.83 -13.97 18.14
N ARG A 79 -11.97 -13.45 18.60
CA ARG A 79 -12.09 -12.70 19.87
C ARG A 79 -12.65 -13.56 21.00
N VAL A 80 -13.33 -14.65 20.63
CA VAL A 80 -13.93 -15.63 21.55
C VAL A 80 -13.45 -17.03 21.21
N THR A 81 -13.45 -17.91 22.19
CA THR A 81 -13.01 -19.30 22.04
C THR A 81 -14.22 -20.20 21.72
N GLY A 82 -14.12 -21.02 20.68
CA GLY A 82 -15.21 -21.94 20.33
C GLY A 82 -14.94 -22.67 19.03
N PHE A 83 -15.86 -23.54 18.64
CA PHE A 83 -15.78 -24.25 17.36
C PHE A 83 -16.32 -23.39 16.23
N VAL A 84 -15.64 -23.39 15.07
CA VAL A 84 -16.13 -22.74 13.86
C VAL A 84 -17.31 -23.53 13.31
N MET A 85 -18.48 -22.90 13.21
CA MET A 85 -19.70 -23.49 12.66
C MET A 85 -19.82 -23.30 11.16
N SER A 86 -19.44 -22.12 10.65
CA SER A 86 -19.45 -21.83 9.21
C SER A 86 -18.34 -20.88 8.81
N VAL A 87 -18.00 -20.94 7.51
CA VAL A 87 -17.12 -20.00 6.80
C VAL A 87 -17.95 -19.46 5.65
N ASP A 88 -18.30 -18.18 5.70
CA ASP A 88 -19.32 -17.58 4.83
C ASP A 88 -18.74 -16.74 3.69
N PHE A 89 -17.45 -16.91 3.37
CA PHE A 89 -16.80 -16.26 2.25
C PHE A 89 -16.04 -17.27 1.38
N LYS A 90 -15.69 -16.86 0.17
CA LYS A 90 -14.79 -17.61 -0.72
C LYS A 90 -13.40 -16.99 -0.68
N ASP A 91 -12.37 -17.85 -0.75
CA ASP A 91 -10.97 -17.41 -0.80
C ASP A 91 -10.74 -16.42 -1.94
N GLY A 92 -10.12 -15.29 -1.64
CA GLY A 92 -9.84 -14.24 -2.60
C GLY A 92 -11.05 -13.38 -3.01
N ALA A 93 -12.20 -13.54 -2.38
CA ALA A 93 -13.38 -12.72 -2.66
C ALA A 93 -13.19 -11.27 -2.20
N ILE A 94 -13.93 -10.37 -2.83
CA ILE A 94 -14.05 -8.98 -2.35
C ILE A 94 -15.18 -8.94 -1.33
N VAL A 95 -14.88 -8.36 -0.17
CA VAL A 95 -15.82 -8.19 0.95
C VAL A 95 -15.93 -6.72 1.33
N LYS A 96 -17.06 -6.36 1.91
CA LYS A 96 -17.32 -5.03 2.48
C LYS A 96 -17.22 -5.09 4.00
N ALA A 97 -16.91 -3.96 4.61
CA ALA A 97 -16.97 -3.80 6.04
C ALA A 97 -18.37 -4.19 6.56
N GLY A 98 -18.40 -5.09 7.56
CA GLY A 98 -19.64 -5.65 8.08
C GLY A 98 -20.11 -6.96 7.43
N ASP A 99 -19.47 -7.44 6.35
CA ASP A 99 -19.78 -8.75 5.80
C ASP A 99 -19.39 -9.87 6.77
N LEU A 100 -20.24 -10.89 6.89
CA LEU A 100 -20.01 -12.04 7.75
C LEU A 100 -18.95 -12.95 7.14
N LEU A 101 -17.91 -13.26 7.93
CA LEU A 101 -16.81 -14.11 7.49
C LEU A 101 -16.85 -15.49 8.16
N TYR A 102 -17.02 -15.52 9.47
CA TYR A 102 -17.06 -16.75 10.25
C TYR A 102 -18.17 -16.70 11.30
N VAL A 103 -18.71 -17.86 11.61
CA VAL A 103 -19.58 -18.05 12.77
C VAL A 103 -18.90 -19.05 13.71
N ILE A 104 -18.65 -18.60 14.95
CA ILE A 104 -18.19 -19.42 16.06
C ILE A 104 -19.41 -19.84 16.85
N ASP A 105 -19.43 -21.05 17.46
CA ASP A 105 -20.57 -21.56 18.20
C ASP A 105 -21.05 -20.58 19.28
N PRO A 106 -22.24 -19.97 19.13
CA PRO A 106 -22.72 -18.94 20.04
C PRO A 106 -23.40 -19.48 21.29
N ARG A 107 -23.77 -20.80 21.33
CA ARG A 107 -24.68 -21.34 22.30
C ARG A 107 -24.25 -21.12 23.77
N GLN A 108 -22.95 -21.27 24.07
CA GLN A 108 -22.43 -21.02 25.41
C GLN A 108 -22.50 -19.51 25.78
N TYR A 109 -22.29 -18.63 24.84
CA TYR A 109 -22.33 -17.19 25.06
C TYR A 109 -23.76 -16.67 25.16
N GLU A 110 -24.68 -17.22 24.36
CA GLU A 110 -26.11 -16.94 24.47
C GLU A 110 -26.67 -17.38 25.85
N ALA A 111 -26.28 -18.57 26.34
CA ALA A 111 -26.66 -19.02 27.66
C ALA A 111 -26.11 -18.12 28.79
N ALA A 112 -24.87 -17.66 28.66
CA ALA A 112 -24.25 -16.70 29.58
C ALA A 112 -24.97 -15.33 29.56
N ALA A 113 -25.34 -14.83 28.37
CA ALA A 113 -26.09 -13.61 28.23
C ALA A 113 -27.48 -13.70 28.85
N GLU A 114 -28.17 -14.86 28.69
CA GLU A 114 -29.47 -15.09 29.31
C GLU A 114 -29.38 -15.17 30.84
N GLN A 115 -28.33 -15.80 31.36
CA GLN A 115 -28.06 -15.81 32.79
C GLN A 115 -27.83 -14.39 33.33
N ALA A 116 -27.01 -13.58 32.64
CA ALA A 116 -26.75 -12.18 33.01
C ALA A 116 -28.04 -11.34 32.93
N ARG A 117 -28.91 -11.60 31.96
CA ARG A 117 -30.22 -10.96 31.84
C ARG A 117 -31.13 -11.26 33.03
N GLY A 118 -31.13 -12.50 33.49
CA GLY A 118 -31.82 -12.92 34.74
C GLY A 118 -31.29 -12.19 35.96
N GLN A 119 -29.95 -12.07 36.09
CA GLN A 119 -29.31 -11.33 37.20
C GLN A 119 -29.69 -9.85 37.22
N LEU A 120 -29.75 -9.20 36.02
CA LEU A 120 -30.20 -7.83 35.92
C LEU A 120 -31.68 -7.67 36.32
N ALA A 121 -32.54 -8.63 35.93
CA ALA A 121 -33.94 -8.61 36.32
C ALA A 121 -34.11 -8.71 37.84
N ASP A 122 -33.37 -9.61 38.50
CA ASP A 122 -33.34 -9.73 39.96
C ASP A 122 -32.86 -8.44 40.64
N ALA A 123 -31.78 -7.86 40.15
CA ALA A 123 -31.26 -6.59 40.68
C ALA A 123 -32.29 -5.45 40.56
N LYS A 124 -32.98 -5.33 39.41
CA LYS A 124 -34.06 -4.35 39.21
C LYS A 124 -35.23 -4.57 40.17
N ALA A 125 -35.62 -5.82 40.39
CA ALA A 125 -36.70 -6.13 41.38
C ALA A 125 -36.31 -5.70 42.79
N LYS A 126 -35.02 -5.83 43.16
CA LYS A 126 -34.49 -5.37 44.44
C LYS A 126 -34.52 -3.84 44.57
N VAL A 127 -34.25 -3.09 43.50
CA VAL A 127 -34.40 -1.63 43.47
C VAL A 127 -35.88 -1.26 43.70
N ASP A 128 -36.80 -1.85 42.95
CA ASP A 128 -38.22 -1.60 43.09
C ASP A 128 -38.75 -1.88 44.51
N LEU A 129 -38.28 -2.97 45.16
CA LEU A 129 -38.58 -3.26 46.55
C LEU A 129 -38.01 -2.14 47.48
N ALA A 130 -36.75 -1.79 47.32
CA ALA A 130 -36.09 -0.76 48.16
C ALA A 130 -36.73 0.59 48.00
N GLU A 131 -37.17 0.99 46.82
CA GLU A 131 -37.90 2.23 46.58
C GLU A 131 -39.26 2.25 47.31
N ARG A 132 -40.02 1.14 47.23
CA ARG A 132 -41.27 1.06 47.98
C ARG A 132 -41.06 1.08 49.49
N GLU A 133 -40.01 0.42 49.98
CA GLU A 133 -39.68 0.44 51.41
C GLU A 133 -39.25 1.82 51.88
N LEU A 134 -38.46 2.55 51.09
CA LEU A 134 -38.06 3.92 51.40
C LEU A 134 -39.31 4.84 51.43
N THR A 135 -40.17 4.79 50.40
CA THR A 135 -41.42 5.59 50.34
C THR A 135 -42.32 5.32 51.57
N ARG A 136 -42.42 4.03 51.99
CA ARG A 136 -43.16 3.67 53.21
C ARG A 136 -42.54 4.27 54.45
N ALA A 137 -41.21 4.16 54.61
CA ALA A 137 -40.50 4.69 55.73
C ALA A 137 -40.63 6.23 55.80
N GLU A 138 -40.52 6.95 54.72
CA GLU A 138 -40.70 8.41 54.63
C GLU A 138 -42.12 8.84 55.00
N THR A 139 -43.13 8.03 54.71
CA THR A 139 -44.50 8.28 55.11
C THR A 139 -44.69 8.06 56.63
N LEU A 140 -44.08 7.03 57.17
CA LEU A 140 -44.19 6.67 58.60
C LEU A 140 -43.39 7.65 59.50
N VAL A 141 -42.31 8.25 59.03
CA VAL A 141 -41.58 9.29 59.78
C VAL A 141 -42.46 10.55 59.97
N LYS A 142 -43.26 10.91 58.99
CA LYS A 142 -44.17 12.07 59.09
C LYS A 142 -45.20 11.91 60.18
N THR A 143 -45.57 10.67 60.56
CA THR A 143 -46.47 10.32 61.64
C THR A 143 -45.73 9.95 62.93
N SER A 144 -44.41 10.18 63.02
CA SER A 144 -43.54 9.82 64.13
C SER A 144 -43.58 8.32 64.50
N ALA A 145 -43.99 7.46 63.59
CA ALA A 145 -44.08 6.00 63.79
C ALA A 145 -42.71 5.28 63.65
N VAL A 146 -41.74 5.90 63.00
CA VAL A 146 -40.35 5.40 62.83
C VAL A 146 -39.36 6.56 63.00
N SER A 147 -38.09 6.24 63.35
CA SER A 147 -37.03 7.23 63.50
C SER A 147 -36.42 7.62 62.12
N GLU A 148 -35.81 8.79 62.02
CA GLU A 148 -35.07 9.24 60.85
C GLU A 148 -33.93 8.27 60.47
N SER A 149 -33.31 7.63 61.44
CA SER A 149 -32.25 6.63 61.19
C SER A 149 -32.74 5.42 60.35
N VAL A 150 -34.02 5.07 60.45
CA VAL A 150 -34.62 4.01 59.60
C VAL A 150 -34.74 4.51 58.15
N VAL A 151 -35.11 5.76 57.93
CA VAL A 151 -35.17 6.35 56.57
C VAL A 151 -33.78 6.39 55.95
N ASP A 152 -32.78 6.81 56.72
CA ASP A 152 -31.39 6.84 56.23
C ASP A 152 -30.87 5.43 55.88
N GLN A 153 -31.21 4.43 56.67
CA GLN A 153 -30.89 3.02 56.36
C GLN A 153 -31.57 2.56 55.07
N ARG A 154 -32.86 2.92 54.82
CA ARG A 154 -33.56 2.55 53.59
C ARG A 154 -32.99 3.26 52.37
N ARG A 155 -32.54 4.56 52.49
CA ARG A 155 -31.80 5.27 51.45
C ARG A 155 -30.49 4.56 51.10
N GLN A 156 -29.73 4.13 52.10
CA GLN A 156 -28.50 3.34 51.86
C GLN A 156 -28.80 2.03 51.16
N THR A 157 -29.88 1.33 51.59
CA THR A 157 -30.32 0.08 50.92
C THR A 157 -30.68 0.32 49.45
N LEU A 158 -31.43 1.38 49.15
CA LEU A 158 -31.75 1.76 47.77
C LEU A 158 -30.51 2.07 46.97
N SER A 159 -29.58 2.87 47.52
CA SER A 159 -28.31 3.18 46.82
C SER A 159 -27.49 1.91 46.55
N ALA A 160 -27.46 0.97 47.51
CA ALA A 160 -26.77 -0.31 47.29
C ALA A 160 -27.46 -1.18 46.21
N ALA A 161 -28.77 -1.21 46.19
CA ALA A 161 -29.54 -1.93 45.15
C ALA A 161 -29.35 -1.31 43.75
N GLN A 162 -29.29 0.02 43.65
CA GLN A 162 -28.99 0.71 42.41
C GLN A 162 -27.58 0.41 41.91
N ALA A 163 -26.57 0.41 42.81
CA ALA A 163 -25.20 0.02 42.45
C ALA A 163 -25.11 -1.43 41.97
N ALA A 164 -25.84 -2.36 42.62
CA ALA A 164 -25.92 -3.75 42.16
C ALA A 164 -26.58 -3.88 40.77
N THR A 165 -27.55 -3.05 40.45
CA THR A 165 -28.19 -3.03 39.14
C THR A 165 -27.19 -2.53 38.06
N MET A 166 -26.38 -1.51 38.33
CA MET A 166 -25.34 -1.07 37.41
C MET A 166 -24.28 -2.14 37.18
N GLN A 167 -23.92 -2.90 38.23
CA GLN A 167 -23.00 -4.02 38.12
C GLN A 167 -23.58 -5.13 37.23
N ALA A 168 -24.84 -5.52 37.44
CA ALA A 168 -25.52 -6.54 36.65
C ALA A 168 -25.71 -6.12 35.19
N ASP A 169 -26.00 -4.84 34.94
CA ASP A 169 -26.09 -4.27 33.58
C ASP A 169 -24.74 -4.33 32.86
N GLY A 170 -23.64 -4.01 33.56
CA GLY A 170 -22.28 -4.17 33.04
C GLY A 170 -21.93 -5.63 32.69
N ALA A 171 -22.37 -6.58 33.52
CA ALA A 171 -22.17 -8.00 33.27
C ALA A 171 -22.97 -8.46 32.03
N LEU A 172 -24.22 -8.01 31.88
CA LEU A 172 -25.05 -8.31 30.71
C LEU A 172 -24.42 -7.73 29.43
N LYS A 173 -23.97 -6.49 29.45
CA LYS A 173 -23.30 -5.85 28.29
C LYS A 173 -22.08 -6.65 27.84
N ARG A 174 -21.27 -7.12 28.79
CA ARG A 174 -20.11 -7.98 28.48
C ARG A 174 -20.53 -9.27 27.81
N ALA A 175 -21.52 -9.98 28.38
CA ALA A 175 -22.00 -11.23 27.81
C ALA A 175 -22.61 -11.05 26.40
N LEU A 176 -23.28 -9.94 26.14
CA LEU A 176 -23.81 -9.60 24.81
C LEU A 176 -22.69 -9.31 23.80
N LEU A 177 -21.60 -8.63 24.21
CA LEU A 177 -20.42 -8.44 23.36
C LEU A 177 -19.76 -9.78 23.01
N ASP A 178 -19.70 -10.71 23.96
CA ASP A 178 -19.16 -12.04 23.69
C ASP A 178 -20.01 -12.80 22.65
N VAL A 179 -21.35 -12.65 22.69
CA VAL A 179 -22.25 -13.18 21.64
C VAL A 179 -21.99 -12.49 20.30
N GLU A 180 -21.81 -11.18 20.27
CA GLU A 180 -21.49 -10.44 19.06
C GLU A 180 -20.18 -10.94 18.45
N PHE A 181 -19.17 -11.17 19.25
CA PHE A 181 -17.85 -11.64 18.80
C PHE A 181 -17.86 -13.08 18.26
N THR A 182 -18.91 -13.86 18.49
CA THR A 182 -19.09 -15.15 17.81
C THR A 182 -19.32 -14.99 16.30
N ARG A 183 -19.82 -13.84 15.86
CA ARG A 183 -20.03 -13.49 14.47
C ARG A 183 -18.88 -12.61 13.99
N VAL A 184 -17.90 -13.21 13.36
CA VAL A 184 -16.71 -12.49 12.89
C VAL A 184 -17.03 -11.80 11.58
N MET A 185 -17.02 -10.47 11.60
CA MET A 185 -17.31 -9.63 10.44
C MET A 185 -16.04 -9.01 9.89
N ALA A 186 -16.06 -8.61 8.61
CA ALA A 186 -14.98 -7.88 7.96
C ALA A 186 -14.86 -6.48 8.57
N PRO A 187 -13.66 -6.06 9.05
CA PRO A 187 -13.46 -4.75 9.65
C PRO A 187 -13.26 -3.62 8.61
N ILE A 188 -12.84 -3.97 7.40
CA ILE A 188 -12.57 -3.04 6.29
C ILE A 188 -13.09 -3.60 4.97
N ASP A 189 -13.26 -2.73 3.99
CA ASP A 189 -13.50 -3.12 2.61
C ASP A 189 -12.21 -3.64 1.98
N GLY A 190 -12.29 -4.70 1.18
CA GLY A 190 -11.10 -5.20 0.52
C GLY A 190 -11.22 -6.64 0.03
N ARG A 191 -10.08 -7.22 -0.30
CA ARG A 191 -9.99 -8.62 -0.68
C ARG A 191 -9.58 -9.47 0.51
N VAL A 192 -10.41 -10.45 0.83
CA VAL A 192 -10.09 -11.45 1.84
C VAL A 192 -9.08 -12.46 1.27
N SER A 193 -8.16 -12.91 2.10
CA SER A 193 -7.19 -13.96 1.77
C SER A 193 -7.88 -15.35 1.85
N ARG A 194 -7.08 -16.39 1.86
CA ARG A 194 -7.61 -17.74 2.09
C ARG A 194 -8.07 -17.88 3.54
N HIS A 195 -9.02 -18.77 3.79
CA HIS A 195 -9.36 -19.21 5.13
C HIS A 195 -8.21 -20.06 5.71
N LEU A 196 -7.79 -19.77 6.92
CA LEU A 196 -6.73 -20.50 7.62
C LEU A 196 -7.31 -21.56 8.57
N VAL A 197 -8.60 -21.44 8.87
CA VAL A 197 -9.33 -22.33 9.77
C VAL A 197 -10.59 -22.80 9.06
N THR A 198 -10.85 -24.11 9.10
CA THR A 198 -12.03 -24.73 8.51
C THR A 198 -13.11 -24.97 9.55
N MET A 199 -14.34 -25.21 9.09
CA MET A 199 -15.47 -25.60 9.93
C MET A 199 -15.11 -26.82 10.78
N GLY A 200 -15.56 -26.82 12.05
CA GLY A 200 -15.30 -27.88 13.03
C GLY A 200 -14.00 -27.73 13.83
N ASN A 201 -13.12 -26.80 13.47
CA ASN A 201 -11.91 -26.53 14.25
C ASN A 201 -12.21 -25.63 15.47
N LEU A 202 -11.48 -25.88 16.54
CA LEU A 202 -11.49 -25.03 17.73
C LEU A 202 -10.60 -23.81 17.48
N VAL A 203 -11.12 -22.61 17.72
CA VAL A 203 -10.38 -21.34 17.70
C VAL A 203 -10.28 -20.78 19.11
N GLN A 204 -9.21 -20.05 19.39
CA GLN A 204 -8.94 -19.41 20.67
C GLN A 204 -9.01 -17.89 20.53
N GLY A 205 -9.75 -17.25 21.43
CA GLY A 205 -9.98 -15.80 21.47
C GLY A 205 -9.21 -15.10 22.58
N SER A 206 -8.00 -15.56 22.95
CA SER A 206 -7.21 -14.93 24.02
C SER A 206 -6.27 -13.84 23.47
N GLU A 207 -6.03 -12.77 24.25
CA GLU A 207 -5.15 -11.66 23.87
C GLU A 207 -3.73 -12.10 23.49
N SER A 208 -3.19 -13.13 24.17
CA SER A 208 -1.82 -13.62 23.95
C SER A 208 -1.71 -14.72 22.88
N GLY A 209 -2.82 -15.24 22.35
CA GLY A 209 -2.81 -16.39 21.43
C GLY A 209 -4.02 -16.48 20.52
N ALA A 210 -4.66 -15.36 20.21
CA ALA A 210 -5.84 -15.32 19.33
C ALA A 210 -5.55 -15.99 17.98
N THR A 211 -6.36 -16.97 17.60
CA THR A 211 -6.24 -17.71 16.35
C THR A 211 -6.46 -16.76 15.16
N LEU A 212 -5.50 -16.74 14.23
CA LEU A 212 -5.63 -16.02 12.97
C LEU A 212 -6.59 -16.81 12.07
N LEU A 213 -7.66 -16.15 11.61
CA LEU A 213 -8.70 -16.73 10.77
C LEU A 213 -8.44 -16.48 9.30
N THR A 214 -8.17 -15.22 8.97
CA THR A 214 -7.83 -14.75 7.62
C THR A 214 -7.20 -13.36 7.69
N SER A 215 -6.80 -12.80 6.55
CA SER A 215 -6.40 -11.39 6.43
C SER A 215 -7.19 -10.70 5.32
N ILE A 216 -7.41 -9.40 5.46
CA ILE A 216 -8.07 -8.56 4.47
C ILE A 216 -7.10 -7.46 4.08
N VAL A 217 -7.01 -7.19 2.78
CA VAL A 217 -6.19 -6.11 2.22
C VAL A 217 -7.07 -5.17 1.42
N SER A 218 -6.88 -3.86 1.62
CA SER A 218 -7.57 -2.85 0.83
C SER A 218 -7.11 -2.90 -0.62
N LEU A 219 -8.01 -2.60 -1.56
CA LEU A 219 -7.72 -2.60 -3.00
C LEU A 219 -7.72 -1.21 -3.60
N ASP A 220 -8.49 -0.29 -3.05
CA ASP A 220 -8.64 1.08 -3.54
C ASP A 220 -8.74 2.03 -2.34
N PRO A 221 -7.81 2.98 -2.23
CA PRO A 221 -6.62 3.19 -3.04
C PRO A 221 -5.51 2.15 -2.77
N ILE A 222 -4.57 2.00 -3.73
CA ILE A 222 -3.44 1.08 -3.62
C ILE A 222 -2.11 1.82 -3.84
N HIS A 223 -1.07 1.45 -3.09
CA HIS A 223 0.28 1.96 -3.31
C HIS A 223 1.02 1.13 -4.35
N VAL A 224 1.87 1.80 -5.11
CA VAL A 224 2.81 1.16 -6.03
C VAL A 224 4.22 1.53 -5.60
N TYR A 225 5.02 0.55 -5.27
CA TYR A 225 6.44 0.71 -4.96
C TYR A 225 7.26 0.19 -6.12
N PHE A 226 8.17 1.01 -6.62
CA PHE A 226 9.12 0.63 -7.65
C PHE A 226 10.49 1.24 -7.36
N ASP A 227 11.53 0.53 -7.74
CA ASP A 227 12.91 1.00 -7.61
C ASP A 227 13.31 1.69 -8.91
N MET A 228 13.89 2.89 -8.77
CA MET A 228 14.33 3.71 -9.89
C MET A 228 15.86 3.83 -9.84
N ASP A 229 16.49 3.70 -10.99
CA ASP A 229 17.92 3.98 -11.13
C ASP A 229 18.21 5.47 -10.91
N GLU A 230 19.30 5.78 -10.22
CA GLU A 230 19.71 7.14 -9.90
C GLU A 230 19.86 8.01 -11.15
N SER A 231 20.35 7.44 -12.24
CA SER A 231 20.51 8.14 -13.53
C SER A 231 19.18 8.66 -14.08
N ILE A 232 18.13 7.86 -13.98
CA ILE A 232 16.77 8.22 -14.41
C ILE A 232 16.17 9.26 -13.46
N TYR A 233 16.41 9.12 -12.15
CA TYR A 233 15.99 10.11 -11.17
C TYR A 233 16.60 11.49 -11.45
N ILE A 234 17.92 11.55 -11.71
CA ILE A 234 18.63 12.79 -12.03
C ILE A 234 18.11 13.40 -13.34
N LYS A 235 17.91 12.57 -14.40
CA LYS A 235 17.32 13.00 -15.68
C LYS A 235 15.97 13.67 -15.46
N ASN A 236 15.08 13.01 -14.75
CA ASN A 236 13.72 13.49 -14.49
C ASN A 236 13.71 14.73 -13.60
N SER A 237 14.59 14.80 -12.59
CA SER A 237 14.75 15.98 -11.74
C SER A 237 15.20 17.21 -12.52
N ARG A 238 16.14 17.06 -13.46
CA ARG A 238 16.56 18.16 -14.34
C ARG A 238 15.42 18.67 -15.21
N LEU A 239 14.65 17.75 -15.82
CA LEU A 239 13.49 18.12 -16.65
C LEU A 239 12.43 18.87 -15.84
N TRP A 240 12.26 18.52 -14.58
CA TRP A 240 11.38 19.26 -13.67
C TRP A 240 11.91 20.67 -13.38
N PHE A 241 13.18 20.80 -12.99
CA PHE A 241 13.80 22.12 -12.76
C PHE A 241 13.78 23.02 -14.01
N GLU A 242 13.84 22.43 -15.20
CA GLU A 242 13.73 23.16 -16.50
C GLU A 242 12.26 23.46 -16.87
N GLY A 243 11.28 23.08 -16.06
CA GLY A 243 9.85 23.29 -16.32
C GLY A 243 9.29 22.46 -17.48
N LYS A 244 10.04 21.48 -17.99
CA LYS A 244 9.64 20.62 -19.11
C LYS A 244 8.77 19.44 -18.68
N ARG A 245 8.72 19.12 -17.39
CA ARG A 245 7.94 18.02 -16.81
C ARG A 245 7.34 18.46 -15.46
N PRO A 246 6.07 18.16 -15.16
CA PRO A 246 5.51 18.41 -13.85
C PRO A 246 6.19 17.55 -12.78
N SER A 247 6.33 18.07 -11.57
CA SER A 247 6.83 17.31 -10.42
C SER A 247 5.78 16.30 -9.95
N SER A 248 6.23 15.15 -9.47
CA SER A 248 5.37 14.17 -8.77
C SER A 248 4.71 14.75 -7.50
N ARG A 249 5.23 15.88 -7.00
CA ARG A 249 4.67 16.59 -5.84
C ARG A 249 3.55 17.57 -6.22
N ASP A 250 3.47 17.97 -7.50
CA ASP A 250 2.54 18.99 -7.99
C ASP A 250 1.25 18.35 -8.57
N THR A 251 1.27 17.06 -8.83
CA THR A 251 0.10 16.32 -9.29
C THR A 251 -0.52 15.55 -8.11
N PRO A 252 -1.65 16.01 -7.58
CA PRO A 252 -2.45 15.17 -6.71
C PRO A 252 -3.02 14.03 -7.56
N ASN A 253 -2.47 12.85 -7.41
CA ASN A 253 -2.90 11.61 -8.04
C ASN A 253 -2.57 11.49 -9.55
N PRO A 254 -1.51 10.79 -9.94
CA PRO A 254 -1.35 10.40 -11.33
C PRO A 254 -2.52 9.50 -11.68
N THR A 255 -3.43 10.02 -12.48
CA THR A 255 -4.42 9.19 -13.17
C THR A 255 -3.61 8.16 -13.95
N VAL A 256 -3.63 6.91 -13.52
CA VAL A 256 -3.07 5.81 -14.29
C VAL A 256 -3.85 5.81 -15.60
N ALA A 257 -3.23 6.33 -16.64
CA ALA A 257 -3.77 6.19 -17.97
C ALA A 257 -3.76 4.67 -18.27
N THR A 258 -4.89 4.05 -18.16
CA THR A 258 -5.14 2.72 -18.71
C THR A 258 -4.87 2.78 -20.22
N PRO A 259 -4.13 1.83 -20.77
CA PRO A 259 -3.82 1.74 -22.20
C PRO A 259 -5.07 1.58 -23.05
#